data_1df4fbdc58bdfc06c8b1b33803cf6fbf
#
_entry.id   1df4fbdc58bdfc06c8b1b33803cf6fbf
#
_cell.length_a   1.000
_cell.length_b   1.000
_cell.length_c   1.000
_cell.angle_alpha   90.00
_cell.angle_beta   90.00
_cell.angle_gamma   90.00
#
_symmetry.space_group_name_H-M   'P 1'
#
loop_
_entity.id
_entity.type
_entity.pdbx_description
1 polymer ?
#
loop_
_entity_poly.entity_id
_entity_poly.type
_entity_poly.pdbx_seq_one_letter_code
_entity_poly.pdbx_strand_id
1 'polypeptide(L)'
;TVFYLFNFKFMADKMFLPVEHKVMAAVAQDTGDAADLVIAVERNGEARAYPIELIGYHHQVLDTIGGEAVMITYCTVCRTGRAFSPVVNGAPETFRLVGMDHFNAMFQDNRTGSWWRQVNGECVAGPLKGTLLAEVPCSQMTRGAFTRFHQQGLVMQPDPAFTKEYEGLKDYDEGTMVSSLEGRDTASWQAKSWVVGTMHKGLSRAYDWNYLMRTGSIIDTLAGDSILISVNGVDFDSRR
;
A
#
# COMPACT_ATOMS: atom_id res chain seq x y z
N THR A 1 15.26 -30.17 -9.48
CA THR A 1 14.88 -29.43 -8.24
C THR A 1 14.73 -27.94 -8.50
N VAL A 2 15.76 -27.25 -9.06
CA VAL A 2 15.71 -25.79 -9.32
C VAL A 2 14.56 -25.41 -10.25
N PHE A 3 14.41 -26.11 -11.39
CA PHE A 3 13.30 -25.90 -12.32
C PHE A 3 11.93 -25.96 -11.63
N TYR A 4 11.70 -26.95 -10.79
CA TYR A 4 10.45 -27.10 -10.05
C TYR A 4 10.21 -25.92 -9.08
N LEU A 5 11.25 -25.53 -8.32
CA LEU A 5 11.13 -24.45 -7.36
C LEU A 5 10.73 -23.12 -8.04
N PHE A 6 11.39 -22.74 -9.12
CA PHE A 6 11.14 -21.46 -9.78
C PHE A 6 9.91 -21.43 -10.69
N ASN A 7 9.43 -22.57 -11.16
CA ASN A 7 8.22 -22.59 -12.00
C ASN A 7 6.94 -22.94 -11.25
N PHE A 8 7.03 -23.53 -10.03
CA PHE A 8 5.85 -24.01 -9.33
C PHE A 8 5.76 -23.58 -7.86
N LYS A 9 6.86 -23.18 -7.23
CA LYS A 9 6.85 -22.83 -5.81
C LYS A 9 7.16 -21.37 -5.53
N PHE A 10 8.13 -20.79 -6.24
CA PHE A 10 8.55 -19.39 -6.03
C PHE A 10 7.94 -18.42 -7.05
N MET A 11 6.77 -18.74 -7.56
CA MET A 11 5.95 -17.78 -8.31
C MET A 11 5.22 -16.87 -7.32
N ALA A 12 5.12 -15.60 -7.64
CA ALA A 12 4.53 -14.61 -6.73
C ALA A 12 3.10 -14.98 -6.31
N ASP A 13 2.27 -15.46 -7.25
CA ASP A 13 0.90 -15.91 -7.00
C ASP A 13 0.80 -17.25 -6.24
N LYS A 14 1.92 -17.90 -5.94
CA LYS A 14 2.00 -19.11 -5.10
C LYS A 14 2.58 -18.83 -3.72
N MET A 15 3.34 -17.75 -3.60
CA MET A 15 3.96 -17.32 -2.35
C MET A 15 3.05 -16.37 -1.56
N PHE A 16 2.26 -15.57 -2.27
CA PHE A 16 1.41 -14.52 -1.72
C PHE A 16 -0.03 -14.76 -2.20
N LEU A 17 -0.83 -15.36 -1.34
CA LEU A 17 -2.18 -15.79 -1.69
C LEU A 17 -3.19 -14.65 -1.47
N PRO A 18 -4.28 -14.58 -2.23
CA PRO A 18 -5.35 -13.63 -1.96
C PRO A 18 -6.01 -13.92 -0.62
N VAL A 19 -6.67 -12.91 -0.04
CA VAL A 19 -7.51 -13.09 1.15
C VAL A 19 -8.67 -14.02 0.81
N GLU A 20 -8.82 -15.11 1.55
CA GLU A 20 -9.91 -16.07 1.36
C GLU A 20 -11.17 -15.68 2.18
N HIS A 21 -10.96 -15.26 3.42
CA HIS A 21 -12.03 -14.92 4.36
C HIS A 21 -11.82 -13.49 4.89
N LYS A 22 -12.23 -12.49 4.09
CA LYS A 22 -12.16 -11.10 4.51
C LYS A 22 -13.23 -10.80 5.56
N VAL A 23 -12.79 -10.49 6.77
CA VAL A 23 -13.63 -10.05 7.88
C VAL A 23 -13.28 -8.61 8.20
N MET A 24 -14.30 -7.77 8.36
CA MET A 24 -14.17 -6.41 8.82
C MET A 24 -14.82 -6.27 10.19
N ALA A 25 -14.13 -5.69 11.16
CA ALA A 25 -14.67 -5.37 12.49
C ALA A 25 -14.89 -3.86 12.60
N ALA A 26 -15.92 -3.47 13.35
CA ALA A 26 -16.06 -2.05 13.72
C ALA A 26 -14.87 -1.61 14.56
N VAL A 27 -14.45 -0.35 14.39
CA VAL A 27 -13.37 0.25 15.18
C VAL A 27 -13.51 -0.01 16.68
N ALA A 28 -14.73 0.03 17.21
CA ALA A 28 -14.99 -0.23 18.63
C ALA A 28 -14.74 -1.70 19.06
N GLN A 29 -14.62 -2.62 18.11
CA GLN A 29 -14.38 -4.05 18.34
C GLN A 29 -12.97 -4.46 17.93
N ASP A 30 -12.24 -3.57 17.29
CA ASP A 30 -10.87 -3.83 16.85
C ASP A 30 -9.91 -3.84 18.05
N THR A 31 -9.07 -4.86 18.14
CA THR A 31 -8.15 -5.08 19.26
C THR A 31 -6.68 -4.96 18.88
N GLY A 32 -6.39 -4.53 17.65
CA GLY A 32 -5.02 -4.36 17.19
C GLY A 32 -4.31 -3.20 17.89
N ASP A 33 -2.99 -3.17 17.81
CA ASP A 33 -2.20 -2.11 18.43
C ASP A 33 -2.48 -0.76 17.73
N ALA A 34 -2.68 0.27 18.53
CA ALA A 34 -2.93 1.63 18.03
C ALA A 34 -1.74 2.18 17.22
N ALA A 35 -0.56 1.64 17.45
CA ALA A 35 0.67 2.01 16.76
C ALA A 35 0.84 1.35 15.39
N ASP A 36 0.14 0.25 15.10
CA ASP A 36 0.21 -0.45 13.82
C ASP A 36 -0.16 0.48 12.66
N LEU A 37 0.50 0.30 11.53
CA LEU A 37 0.17 1.06 10.33
C LEU A 37 -0.97 0.42 9.53
N VAL A 38 -1.83 1.25 9.00
CA VAL A 38 -2.95 0.85 8.15
C VAL A 38 -2.97 1.67 6.86
N ILE A 39 -3.51 1.09 5.79
CA ILE A 39 -3.98 1.84 4.63
C ILE A 39 -5.45 2.16 4.85
N ALA A 40 -5.77 3.44 4.96
CA ALA A 40 -7.13 3.95 5.13
C ALA A 40 -7.72 4.42 3.80
N VAL A 41 -8.95 4.01 3.52
CA VAL A 41 -9.71 4.43 2.34
C VAL A 41 -11.08 4.90 2.79
N GLU A 42 -11.50 6.06 2.31
CA GLU A 42 -12.85 6.59 2.54
C GLU A 42 -13.56 6.82 1.21
N ARG A 43 -14.78 6.28 1.08
CA ARG A 43 -15.65 6.49 -0.08
C ARG A 43 -17.09 6.66 0.39
N ASN A 44 -17.75 7.70 -0.11
CA ASN A 44 -19.18 7.95 0.12
C ASN A 44 -19.60 7.87 1.61
N GLY A 45 -18.73 8.36 2.52
CA GLY A 45 -18.98 8.36 3.96
C GLY A 45 -18.70 7.03 4.66
N GLU A 46 -18.21 6.01 3.96
CA GLU A 46 -17.72 4.76 4.55
C GLU A 46 -16.20 4.75 4.57
N ALA A 47 -15.60 4.50 5.74
CA ALA A 47 -14.16 4.43 5.93
C ALA A 47 -13.73 3.00 6.33
N ARG A 48 -12.68 2.50 5.70
CA ARG A 48 -12.08 1.19 5.99
C ARG A 48 -10.57 1.29 6.14
N ALA A 49 -10.01 0.52 7.07
CA ALA A 49 -8.58 0.39 7.31
C ALA A 49 -8.11 -1.03 7.03
N TYR A 50 -6.95 -1.15 6.40
CA TYR A 50 -6.29 -2.40 6.06
C TYR A 50 -4.92 -2.42 6.71
N PRO A 51 -4.74 -3.19 7.81
CA PRO A 51 -3.45 -3.29 8.50
C PRO A 51 -2.34 -3.74 7.56
N ILE A 52 -1.21 -3.02 7.60
CA ILE A 52 -0.07 -3.29 6.70
C ILE A 52 0.51 -4.68 6.95
N GLU A 53 0.52 -5.14 8.19
CA GLU A 53 0.89 -6.52 8.54
C GLU A 53 0.10 -7.55 7.72
N LEU A 54 -1.20 -7.34 7.51
CA LEU A 54 -2.05 -8.25 6.76
C LEU A 54 -1.88 -8.06 5.25
N ILE A 55 -2.08 -6.83 4.77
CA ILE A 55 -2.02 -6.56 3.33
C ILE A 55 -0.60 -6.71 2.76
N GLY A 56 0.42 -6.61 3.60
CA GLY A 56 1.82 -6.85 3.23
C GLY A 56 2.07 -8.27 2.73
N TYR A 57 1.36 -9.27 3.28
CA TYR A 57 1.42 -10.62 2.76
C TYR A 57 0.61 -10.77 1.47
N HIS A 58 -0.62 -10.29 1.44
CA HIS A 58 -1.52 -10.48 0.29
C HIS A 58 -1.18 -9.60 -0.91
N HIS A 59 -0.51 -8.48 -0.69
CA HIS A 59 -0.18 -7.42 -1.64
C HIS A 59 -1.38 -6.72 -2.26
N GLN A 60 -2.57 -7.32 -2.23
CA GLN A 60 -3.82 -6.72 -2.69
C GLN A 60 -5.04 -7.25 -1.93
N VAL A 61 -6.03 -6.39 -1.75
CA VAL A 61 -7.35 -6.74 -1.24
C VAL A 61 -8.40 -6.06 -2.11
N LEU A 62 -9.34 -6.84 -2.63
CA LEU A 62 -10.51 -6.30 -3.32
C LEU A 62 -11.63 -6.08 -2.31
N ASP A 63 -12.25 -4.90 -2.36
CA ASP A 63 -13.34 -4.54 -1.47
C ASP A 63 -14.40 -3.68 -2.17
N THR A 64 -15.54 -3.47 -1.49
CA THR A 64 -16.56 -2.51 -1.89
C THR A 64 -16.75 -1.53 -0.73
N ILE A 65 -16.42 -0.27 -0.96
CA ILE A 65 -16.45 0.80 0.04
C ILE A 65 -17.43 1.87 -0.43
N GLY A 66 -18.46 2.18 0.37
CA GLY A 66 -19.48 3.15 -0.03
C GLY A 66 -20.16 2.83 -1.36
N GLY A 67 -20.32 1.54 -1.68
CA GLY A 67 -20.91 1.07 -2.93
C GLY A 67 -19.97 1.06 -4.14
N GLU A 68 -18.71 1.47 -3.99
CA GLU A 68 -17.69 1.46 -5.06
C GLU A 68 -16.69 0.32 -4.88
N ALA A 69 -16.36 -0.37 -5.98
CA ALA A 69 -15.30 -1.38 -5.97
C ALA A 69 -13.93 -0.71 -5.86
N VAL A 70 -13.11 -1.19 -4.94
CA VAL A 70 -11.76 -0.68 -4.68
C VAL A 70 -10.79 -1.84 -4.56
N MET A 71 -9.62 -1.72 -5.18
CA MET A 71 -8.48 -2.59 -5.00
C MET A 71 -7.44 -1.85 -4.15
N ILE A 72 -7.26 -2.28 -2.92
CA ILE A 72 -6.23 -1.78 -2.01
C ILE A 72 -4.98 -2.61 -2.23
N THR A 73 -3.83 -1.96 -2.42
CA THR A 73 -2.56 -2.63 -2.72
C THR A 73 -1.46 -2.15 -1.78
N TYR A 74 -0.50 -3.03 -1.52
CA TYR A 74 0.69 -2.69 -0.75
C TYR A 74 1.94 -3.35 -1.36
N CYS A 75 3.02 -2.58 -1.44
CA CYS A 75 4.34 -3.09 -1.83
C CYS A 75 5.27 -3.04 -0.63
N THR A 76 5.67 -4.20 -0.11
CA THR A 76 6.53 -4.31 1.08
C THR A 76 7.93 -3.74 0.85
N VAL A 77 8.47 -3.90 -0.35
CA VAL A 77 9.81 -3.37 -0.69
C VAL A 77 9.80 -1.84 -0.78
N CYS A 78 8.72 -1.26 -1.33
CA CYS A 78 8.57 0.19 -1.48
C CYS A 78 7.97 0.86 -0.24
N ARG A 79 7.42 0.11 0.69
CA ARG A 79 6.65 0.59 1.86
C ARG A 79 5.53 1.56 1.47
N THR A 80 4.84 1.25 0.37
CA THR A 80 3.85 2.15 -0.20
C THR A 80 2.53 1.44 -0.44
N GLY A 81 1.47 1.98 0.16
CA GLY A 81 0.08 1.62 -0.11
C GLY A 81 -0.52 2.49 -1.21
N ARG A 82 -1.31 1.88 -2.08
CA ARG A 82 -2.10 2.55 -3.12
C ARG A 82 -3.47 1.90 -3.21
N ALA A 83 -4.45 2.66 -3.63
CA ALA A 83 -5.77 2.13 -3.94
C ALA A 83 -6.18 2.53 -5.35
N PHE A 84 -6.85 1.63 -6.05
CA PHE A 84 -7.31 1.83 -7.41
C PHE A 84 -8.74 1.34 -7.59
N SER A 85 -9.46 1.91 -8.54
CA SER A 85 -10.68 1.29 -9.04
C SER A 85 -10.30 0.05 -9.85
N PRO A 86 -10.81 -1.15 -9.51
CA PRO A 86 -10.55 -2.36 -10.27
C PRO A 86 -11.46 -2.46 -11.50
N VAL A 87 -11.74 -1.33 -12.15
CA VAL A 87 -12.58 -1.28 -13.35
C VAL A 87 -11.71 -1.03 -14.57
N VAL A 88 -11.69 -1.99 -15.48
CA VAL A 88 -10.92 -1.94 -16.71
C VAL A 88 -11.89 -1.97 -17.90
N ASN A 89 -11.80 -0.97 -18.77
CA ASN A 89 -12.70 -0.81 -19.92
C ASN A 89 -14.20 -0.87 -19.54
N GLY A 90 -14.55 -0.23 -18.42
CA GLY A 90 -15.94 -0.13 -17.94
C GLY A 90 -16.48 -1.41 -17.28
N ALA A 91 -15.66 -2.43 -17.06
CA ALA A 91 -16.08 -3.67 -16.40
C ALA A 91 -15.19 -4.01 -15.18
N PRO A 92 -15.75 -4.57 -14.11
CA PRO A 92 -14.98 -5.06 -12.98
C PRO A 92 -13.94 -6.09 -13.41
N GLU A 93 -12.78 -6.02 -12.80
CA GLU A 93 -11.65 -6.90 -13.07
C GLU A 93 -11.08 -7.47 -11.77
N THR A 94 -10.41 -8.60 -11.89
CA THR A 94 -9.64 -9.21 -10.82
C THR A 94 -8.18 -9.32 -11.23
N PHE A 95 -7.30 -9.25 -10.23
CA PHE A 95 -5.86 -9.19 -10.44
C PHE A 95 -5.17 -10.26 -9.62
N ARG A 96 -4.01 -10.70 -10.08
CA ARG A 96 -3.10 -11.55 -9.32
C ARG A 96 -1.71 -10.93 -9.26
N LEU A 97 -0.99 -11.15 -8.17
CA LEU A 97 0.40 -10.75 -8.07
C LEU A 97 1.25 -11.62 -9.00
N VAL A 98 2.12 -11.01 -9.81
CA VAL A 98 2.94 -11.77 -10.77
C VAL A 98 4.44 -11.56 -10.59
N GLY A 99 4.86 -10.60 -9.79
CA GLY A 99 6.27 -10.33 -9.54
C GLY A 99 6.54 -8.86 -9.23
N MET A 100 7.68 -8.37 -9.68
CA MET A 100 8.13 -7.00 -9.45
C MET A 100 8.69 -6.38 -10.73
N ASP A 101 8.50 -5.06 -10.86
CA ASP A 101 9.18 -4.20 -11.82
C ASP A 101 9.93 -3.10 -11.06
N HIS A 102 11.25 -3.04 -11.20
CA HIS A 102 12.10 -2.12 -10.44
C HIS A 102 11.80 -2.11 -8.93
N PHE A 103 11.68 -3.31 -8.35
CA PHE A 103 11.34 -3.55 -6.94
C PHE A 103 9.93 -3.11 -6.52
N ASN A 104 9.07 -2.70 -7.44
CA ASN A 104 7.66 -2.44 -7.19
C ASN A 104 6.78 -3.63 -7.57
N ALA A 105 5.76 -3.92 -6.79
CA ALA A 105 4.82 -5.00 -7.02
C ALA A 105 4.10 -4.84 -8.38
N MET A 106 3.93 -5.97 -9.07
CA MET A 106 3.26 -6.04 -10.36
C MET A 106 2.05 -6.96 -10.28
N PHE A 107 0.96 -6.49 -10.85
CA PHE A 107 -0.28 -7.27 -10.97
C PHE A 107 -0.57 -7.60 -12.42
N GLN A 108 -1.27 -8.71 -12.63
CA GLN A 108 -1.80 -9.09 -13.93
C GLN A 108 -3.31 -9.19 -13.84
N ASP A 109 -4.04 -8.55 -14.75
CA ASP A 109 -5.48 -8.74 -14.84
C ASP A 109 -5.80 -10.12 -15.44
N ASN A 110 -6.92 -10.70 -14.97
CA ASN A 110 -7.27 -12.07 -15.33
C ASN A 110 -7.93 -12.17 -16.72
N ARG A 111 -8.50 -11.09 -17.25
CA ARG A 111 -9.24 -11.11 -18.50
C ARG A 111 -8.35 -10.90 -19.72
N THR A 112 -7.42 -9.96 -19.67
CA THR A 112 -6.57 -9.64 -20.82
C THR A 112 -5.14 -10.14 -20.64
N GLY A 113 -4.72 -10.47 -19.43
CA GLY A 113 -3.35 -10.85 -19.09
C GLY A 113 -2.39 -9.65 -19.14
N SER A 114 -2.91 -8.44 -19.08
CA SER A 114 -2.09 -7.22 -19.07
C SER A 114 -1.44 -7.02 -17.71
N TRP A 115 -0.26 -6.37 -17.68
CA TRP A 115 0.57 -6.22 -16.50
C TRP A 115 0.56 -4.77 -16.02
N TRP A 116 0.30 -4.56 -14.72
CA TRP A 116 0.02 -3.29 -14.10
C TRP A 116 0.99 -3.02 -12.95
N ARG A 117 1.55 -1.80 -12.89
CA ARG A 117 2.41 -1.36 -11.79
C ARG A 117 1.58 -0.95 -10.57
N GLN A 118 1.99 -1.39 -9.40
CA GLN A 118 1.37 -0.96 -8.14
C GLN A 118 1.57 0.53 -7.86
N VAL A 119 2.74 1.08 -8.20
CA VAL A 119 3.11 2.45 -7.81
C VAL A 119 2.23 3.53 -8.43
N ASN A 120 1.69 3.32 -9.64
CA ASN A 120 0.95 4.35 -10.37
C ASN A 120 -0.26 3.82 -11.16
N GLY A 121 -0.55 2.51 -11.09
CA GLY A 121 -1.64 1.90 -11.83
C GLY A 121 -1.43 1.81 -13.34
N GLU A 122 -0.21 2.00 -13.86
CA GLU A 122 0.09 1.95 -15.28
C GLU A 122 0.16 0.52 -15.80
N CYS A 123 -0.52 0.26 -16.91
CA CYS A 123 -0.37 -0.95 -17.68
C CYS A 123 0.89 -0.88 -18.56
N VAL A 124 1.89 -1.71 -18.25
CA VAL A 124 3.21 -1.65 -18.93
C VAL A 124 3.39 -2.73 -19.99
N ALA A 125 2.57 -3.77 -19.98
CA ALA A 125 2.65 -4.87 -20.94
C ALA A 125 1.27 -5.48 -21.18
N GLY A 126 1.10 -6.13 -22.32
CA GLY A 126 -0.14 -6.78 -22.72
C GLY A 126 -1.03 -5.91 -23.59
N PRO A 127 -2.27 -6.39 -23.89
CA PRO A 127 -3.21 -5.69 -24.79
C PRO A 127 -3.60 -4.28 -24.35
N LEU A 128 -3.52 -3.98 -23.04
CA LEU A 128 -3.93 -2.69 -22.47
C LEU A 128 -2.76 -1.76 -22.17
N LYS A 129 -1.57 -2.06 -22.68
CA LYS A 129 -0.37 -1.24 -22.47
C LYS A 129 -0.63 0.25 -22.71
N GLY A 130 -0.20 1.10 -21.77
CA GLY A 130 -0.34 2.55 -21.80
C GLY A 130 -1.65 3.07 -21.19
N THR A 131 -2.55 2.19 -20.72
CA THR A 131 -3.72 2.61 -19.94
C THR A 131 -3.36 2.74 -18.45
N LEU A 132 -4.20 3.45 -17.70
CA LEU A 132 -4.05 3.68 -16.27
C LEU A 132 -5.31 3.20 -15.54
N LEU A 133 -5.13 2.54 -14.40
CA LEU A 133 -6.20 2.38 -13.42
C LEU A 133 -6.52 3.73 -12.78
N ALA A 134 -7.79 4.01 -12.56
CA ALA A 134 -8.19 5.20 -11.82
C ALA A 134 -7.76 5.04 -10.36
N GLU A 135 -6.93 5.97 -9.87
CA GLU A 135 -6.48 5.99 -8.49
C GLU A 135 -7.64 6.41 -7.57
N VAL A 136 -7.76 5.69 -6.45
CA VAL A 136 -8.67 6.01 -5.35
C VAL A 136 -7.83 6.64 -4.24
N PRO A 137 -8.18 7.83 -3.73
CA PRO A 137 -7.47 8.43 -2.61
C PRO A 137 -7.40 7.49 -1.41
N CYS A 138 -6.19 7.29 -0.89
CA CYS A 138 -5.95 6.53 0.33
C CYS A 138 -4.87 7.22 1.17
N SER A 139 -4.81 6.88 2.45
CA SER A 139 -3.81 7.40 3.38
C SER A 139 -3.14 6.27 4.14
N GLN A 140 -1.84 6.35 4.34
CA GLN A 140 -1.13 5.49 5.28
C GLN A 140 -1.03 6.21 6.62
N MET A 141 -1.53 5.60 7.68
CA MET A 141 -1.58 6.20 9.02
C MET A 141 -1.51 5.12 10.09
N THR A 142 -1.40 5.53 11.37
CA THR A 142 -1.52 4.57 12.46
C THR A 142 -2.98 4.16 12.66
N ARG A 143 -3.19 2.95 13.16
CA ARG A 143 -4.51 2.42 13.54
C ARG A 143 -5.20 3.34 14.55
N GLY A 144 -4.45 3.88 15.52
CA GLY A 144 -4.97 4.86 16.48
C GLY A 144 -5.43 6.16 15.82
N ALA A 145 -4.71 6.66 14.82
CA ALA A 145 -5.15 7.82 14.04
C ALA A 145 -6.45 7.50 13.27
N PHE A 146 -6.51 6.35 12.60
CA PHE A 146 -7.73 5.92 11.91
C PHE A 146 -8.93 5.85 12.85
N THR A 147 -8.78 5.21 14.00
CA THR A 147 -9.83 5.09 15.03
C THR A 147 -10.35 6.47 15.49
N ARG A 148 -9.44 7.41 15.67
CA ARG A 148 -9.78 8.78 16.10
C ARG A 148 -10.55 9.57 15.04
N PHE A 149 -10.17 9.44 13.77
CA PHE A 149 -10.80 10.15 12.66
C PHE A 149 -12.08 9.49 12.14
N HIS A 150 -12.17 8.15 12.25
CA HIS A 150 -13.25 7.36 11.67
C HIS A 150 -13.88 6.42 12.71
N GLN A 151 -14.55 7.00 13.71
CA GLN A 151 -15.14 6.24 14.84
C GLN A 151 -16.17 5.18 14.42
N GLN A 152 -16.78 5.33 13.24
CA GLN A 152 -17.71 4.36 12.66
C GLN A 152 -17.05 3.50 11.57
N GLY A 153 -15.73 3.62 11.42
CA GLY A 153 -14.96 2.90 10.42
C GLY A 153 -14.89 1.40 10.70
N LEU A 154 -14.47 0.68 9.69
CA LEU A 154 -14.22 -0.76 9.77
C LEU A 154 -12.72 -1.05 9.59
N VAL A 155 -12.22 -2.03 10.32
CA VAL A 155 -10.82 -2.48 10.26
C VAL A 155 -10.78 -3.94 9.82
N MET A 156 -9.98 -4.24 8.80
CA MET A 156 -9.77 -5.61 8.35
C MET A 156 -9.12 -6.44 9.44
N GLN A 157 -9.68 -7.63 9.68
CA GLN A 157 -9.21 -8.57 10.67
C GLN A 157 -8.33 -9.66 10.03
N PRO A 158 -7.42 -10.29 10.80
CA PRO A 158 -6.61 -11.40 10.31
C PRO A 158 -7.48 -12.55 9.79
N ASP A 159 -7.13 -13.09 8.63
CA ASP A 159 -7.67 -14.37 8.17
C ASP A 159 -6.91 -15.50 8.87
N PRO A 160 -7.59 -16.37 9.66
CA PRO A 160 -6.93 -17.44 10.41
C PRO A 160 -6.12 -18.42 9.54
N ALA A 161 -6.44 -18.51 8.25
CA ALA A 161 -5.70 -19.35 7.31
C ALA A 161 -4.25 -18.91 7.11
N PHE A 162 -3.93 -17.64 7.40
CA PHE A 162 -2.62 -17.01 7.14
C PHE A 162 -1.91 -16.49 8.40
N THR A 163 -2.29 -16.96 9.59
CA THR A 163 -1.72 -16.51 10.87
C THR A 163 -0.18 -16.56 10.88
N LYS A 164 0.40 -17.65 10.36
CA LYS A 164 1.85 -17.83 10.31
C LYS A 164 2.55 -16.81 9.41
N GLU A 165 1.91 -16.48 8.31
CA GLU A 165 2.41 -15.52 7.34
C GLU A 165 2.41 -14.10 7.92
N TYR A 166 1.35 -13.75 8.64
CA TYR A 166 1.23 -12.46 9.35
C TYR A 166 2.25 -12.33 10.48
N GLU A 167 2.46 -13.40 11.27
CA GLU A 167 3.52 -13.42 12.30
C GLU A 167 4.90 -13.11 11.72
N GLY A 168 5.16 -13.51 10.48
CA GLY A 168 6.40 -13.21 9.76
C GLY A 168 6.57 -11.72 9.42
N LEU A 169 5.51 -10.92 9.47
CA LEU A 169 5.50 -9.48 9.20
C LEU A 169 5.26 -8.62 10.45
N LYS A 170 5.18 -9.22 11.63
CA LYS A 170 4.84 -8.53 12.88
C LYS A 170 5.73 -7.31 13.17
N ASP A 171 7.03 -7.42 12.94
CA ASP A 171 7.99 -6.34 13.20
C ASP A 171 8.23 -5.45 11.96
N TYR A 172 7.49 -5.68 10.89
CA TYR A 172 7.66 -4.95 9.63
C TYR A 172 7.34 -3.46 9.80
N ASP A 173 6.30 -3.12 10.54
CA ASP A 173 5.85 -1.75 10.77
C ASP A 173 6.88 -0.94 11.56
N GLU A 174 7.62 -1.58 12.45
CA GLU A 174 8.67 -0.96 13.23
C GLU A 174 9.93 -0.60 12.40
N GLY A 175 10.00 -1.08 11.16
CA GLY A 175 11.14 -0.88 10.29
C GLY A 175 12.39 -1.64 10.73
N THR A 176 12.25 -2.58 11.65
CA THR A 176 13.33 -3.38 12.22
C THR A 176 13.64 -4.64 11.44
N MET A 177 12.80 -5.02 10.48
CA MET A 177 13.05 -6.15 9.58
C MET A 177 14.37 -5.95 8.81
N VAL A 178 15.26 -6.90 9.00
CA VAL A 178 16.59 -6.88 8.36
C VAL A 178 16.57 -7.80 7.15
N SER A 179 16.04 -7.32 6.03
CA SER A 179 16.26 -7.97 4.75
C SER A 179 16.96 -7.00 3.79
N SER A 180 17.71 -7.54 2.84
CA SER A 180 18.44 -6.71 1.86
C SER A 180 17.50 -5.91 0.93
N LEU A 181 16.24 -6.33 0.80
CA LEU A 181 15.23 -5.65 -0.02
C LEU A 181 14.42 -4.64 0.78
N GLU A 182 14.12 -4.94 2.04
CA GLU A 182 13.20 -4.15 2.88
C GLU A 182 13.92 -3.20 3.84
N GLY A 183 15.21 -3.43 4.09
CA GLY A 183 16.02 -2.55 4.92
C GLY A 183 16.08 -1.13 4.35
N ARG A 184 15.87 -0.15 5.21
CA ARG A 184 15.93 1.27 4.87
C ARG A 184 17.31 1.85 5.19
N ASP A 185 17.82 2.75 4.35
CA ASP A 185 18.92 3.63 4.71
C ASP A 185 18.36 4.81 5.52
N THR A 186 18.89 5.00 6.73
CA THR A 186 18.48 6.09 7.63
C THR A 186 19.14 7.43 7.32
N ALA A 187 20.14 7.46 6.42
CA ALA A 187 20.76 8.69 5.95
C ALA A 187 19.90 9.39 4.88
N SER A 188 20.14 10.68 4.68
CA SER A 188 19.44 11.45 3.65
C SER A 188 20.10 11.24 2.29
N TRP A 189 19.29 11.05 1.25
CA TRP A 189 19.70 10.98 -0.17
C TRP A 189 20.72 9.87 -0.49
N GLN A 190 20.61 8.77 0.21
CA GLN A 190 21.31 7.53 -0.11
C GLN A 190 20.36 6.52 -0.80
N ALA A 191 20.90 5.42 -1.29
CA ALA A 191 20.08 4.34 -1.78
C ALA A 191 19.11 3.86 -0.67
N LYS A 192 17.82 3.77 -0.97
CA LYS A 192 16.76 3.39 -0.02
C LYS A 192 16.49 4.40 1.12
N SER A 193 16.99 5.63 1.05
CA SER A 193 16.53 6.69 1.94
C SER A 193 15.03 6.96 1.73
N TRP A 194 14.33 7.25 2.79
CA TRP A 194 12.92 7.62 2.68
C TRP A 194 12.75 9.06 2.23
N VAL A 195 11.81 9.26 1.34
CA VAL A 195 11.43 10.57 0.83
C VAL A 195 9.91 10.68 0.79
N VAL A 196 9.41 11.90 0.92
CA VAL A 196 8.01 12.23 0.63
C VAL A 196 7.94 12.67 -0.82
N GLY A 197 7.29 11.87 -1.66
CA GLY A 197 7.04 12.20 -3.06
C GLY A 197 5.72 12.96 -3.22
N THR A 198 5.71 14.02 -4.01
CA THR A 198 4.48 14.70 -4.43
C THR A 198 4.48 14.93 -5.94
N MET A 199 3.28 15.00 -6.50
CA MET A 199 3.07 15.37 -7.89
C MET A 199 2.00 16.47 -7.96
N HIS A 200 2.32 17.55 -8.68
CA HIS A 200 1.41 18.66 -8.89
C HIS A 200 1.51 19.19 -10.32
N LYS A 201 0.40 19.27 -11.04
CA LYS A 201 0.33 19.72 -12.43
C LYS A 201 1.38 19.06 -13.35
N GLY A 202 1.58 17.74 -13.17
CA GLY A 202 2.51 16.94 -13.99
C GLY A 202 3.99 17.05 -13.59
N LEU A 203 4.34 17.87 -12.60
CA LEU A 203 5.70 17.92 -12.05
C LEU A 203 5.78 17.13 -10.75
N SER A 204 6.83 16.32 -10.62
CA SER A 204 7.09 15.52 -9.43
C SER A 204 8.26 16.09 -8.65
N ARG A 205 8.19 16.01 -7.32
CA ARG A 205 9.28 16.39 -6.42
C ARG A 205 9.34 15.48 -5.21
N ALA A 206 10.56 15.19 -4.77
CA ALA A 206 10.82 14.42 -3.56
C ALA A 206 11.40 15.33 -2.48
N TYR A 207 11.00 15.11 -1.24
CA TYR A 207 11.46 15.82 -0.05
C TYR A 207 12.11 14.85 0.92
N ASP A 208 13.22 15.25 1.49
CA ASP A 208 13.94 14.43 2.45
C ASP A 208 13.12 14.19 3.71
N TRP A 209 12.89 12.93 4.02
CA TRP A 209 12.15 12.53 5.21
C TRP A 209 12.80 13.03 6.50
N ASN A 210 14.11 12.88 6.64
CA ASN A 210 14.80 13.30 7.86
C ASN A 210 14.73 14.82 8.06
N TYR A 211 14.79 15.59 6.97
CA TYR A 211 14.60 17.04 7.05
C TYR A 211 13.20 17.42 7.48
N LEU A 212 12.18 16.82 6.85
CA LEU A 212 10.78 17.07 7.19
C LEU A 212 10.47 16.72 8.67
N MET A 213 11.00 15.61 9.16
CA MET A 213 10.83 15.23 10.57
C MET A 213 11.48 16.21 11.56
N ARG A 214 12.63 16.81 11.20
CA ARG A 214 13.28 17.81 12.05
C ARG A 214 12.56 19.15 12.05
N THR A 215 12.01 19.56 10.90
CA THR A 215 11.41 20.90 10.71
C THR A 215 9.89 20.91 10.94
N GLY A 216 9.24 19.75 10.93
CA GLY A 216 7.80 19.60 11.01
C GLY A 216 7.06 20.00 9.74
N SER A 217 7.62 20.87 8.93
CA SER A 217 7.02 21.27 7.65
C SER A 217 8.05 21.83 6.67
N ILE A 218 7.68 21.78 5.38
CA ILE A 218 8.44 22.35 4.26
C ILE A 218 7.45 23.17 3.41
N ILE A 219 7.79 24.43 3.14
CA ILE A 219 7.08 25.26 2.16
C ILE A 219 7.95 25.32 0.90
N ASP A 220 7.36 25.05 -0.25
CA ASP A 220 8.04 25.06 -1.54
C ASP A 220 7.11 25.58 -2.63
N THR A 221 7.68 25.82 -3.81
CA THR A 221 6.93 26.18 -5.01
C THR A 221 7.05 25.08 -6.05
N LEU A 222 5.91 24.47 -6.47
CA LEU A 222 5.88 23.44 -7.48
C LEU A 222 4.85 23.81 -8.55
N ALA A 223 5.26 23.78 -9.81
CA ALA A 223 4.44 24.19 -10.94
C ALA A 223 3.82 25.60 -10.81
N GLY A 224 4.52 26.52 -10.15
CA GLY A 224 4.09 27.90 -9.91
C GLY A 224 3.16 28.10 -8.70
N ASP A 225 2.74 27.04 -8.04
CA ASP A 225 1.91 27.12 -6.83
C ASP A 225 2.75 26.90 -5.58
N SER A 226 2.38 27.60 -4.49
CA SER A 226 2.93 27.35 -3.16
C SER A 226 2.32 26.05 -2.61
N ILE A 227 3.18 25.13 -2.17
CA ILE A 227 2.77 23.87 -1.53
C ILE A 227 3.34 23.79 -0.14
N LEU A 228 2.56 23.24 0.78
CA LEU A 228 2.97 22.92 2.14
C LEU A 228 3.00 21.41 2.31
N ILE A 229 4.16 20.88 2.69
CA ILE A 229 4.31 19.50 3.14
C ILE A 229 4.50 19.56 4.65
N SER A 230 3.65 18.88 5.42
CA SER A 230 3.72 18.90 6.88
C SER A 230 3.55 17.52 7.47
N VAL A 231 4.21 17.30 8.59
CA VAL A 231 3.95 16.14 9.46
C VAL A 231 2.85 16.55 10.43
N ASN A 232 1.68 15.97 10.27
CA ASN A 232 0.56 16.21 11.16
C ASN A 232 0.40 15.03 12.12
N GLY A 233 0.65 15.31 13.40
CA GLY A 233 0.30 14.38 14.45
C GLY A 233 1.49 13.71 15.12
N VAL A 234 1.23 13.35 16.35
CA VAL A 234 2.15 12.67 17.26
C VAL A 234 2.25 11.17 17.01
N ASP A 235 1.43 10.65 16.09
CA ASP A 235 1.29 9.20 15.87
C ASP A 235 2.17 8.69 14.73
N PHE A 236 2.96 9.56 14.13
CA PHE A 236 3.87 9.15 13.07
C PHE A 236 5.29 9.02 13.62
N ASP A 237 5.79 7.81 13.66
CA ASP A 237 7.16 7.51 14.05
C ASP A 237 8.04 7.40 12.80
N SER A 238 9.11 8.17 12.73
CA SER A 238 10.08 8.15 11.61
C SER A 238 10.80 6.81 11.44
N ARG A 239 10.68 5.92 12.40
CA ARG A 239 11.23 4.56 12.35
C ARG A 239 10.33 3.59 11.62
N ARG A 240 9.13 3.99 11.26
CA ARG A 240 8.08 3.13 10.69
C ARG A 240 7.91 3.34 9.19
#